data_f4857cc100b79d8d391d4b0a2a11f64a
#
_entry.id   f4857cc100b79d8d391d4b0a2a11f64a
#
_cell.length_a   1.000
_cell.length_b   1.000
_cell.length_c   1.000
_cell.angle_alpha   90.00
_cell.angle_beta   90.00
_cell.angle_gamma   90.00
#
_symmetry.space_group_name_H-M   'P 1'
#
loop_
_entity.id
_entity.type
_entity.pdbx_description
1 polymer ?
#
loop_
_entity_poly.entity_id
_entity_poly.type
_entity_poly.pdbx_seq_one_letter_code
_entity_poly.pdbx_strand_id
1 'polypeptide(L)' 'MKIQSKATNSQTIIAEDVAIDGNVLLNGNVTIYGEIKGSVKTDGAIQLAKSGKIYGDVEASMIQINGYI' A
#
# COMPACT_ATOMS: atom_id res chain seq x y z
N MET A 1 -0.61 12.64 -5.21
CA MET A 1 -0.56 11.68 -6.30
C MET A 1 -1.75 10.74 -6.23
N LYS A 2 -2.29 10.42 -7.36
CA LYS A 2 -3.47 9.59 -7.40
C LYS A 2 -3.16 8.34 -8.19
N ILE A 3 -3.35 7.20 -7.55
CA ILE A 3 -3.11 5.92 -8.19
C ILE A 3 -4.44 5.25 -8.44
N GLN A 4 -4.64 4.82 -9.66
CA GLN A 4 -5.88 4.22 -10.05
C GLN A 4 -5.59 2.91 -10.76
N SER A 5 -6.17 1.83 -10.26
CA SER A 5 -6.00 0.53 -10.84
C SER A 5 -7.35 0.01 -11.28
N LYS A 6 -7.40 -0.50 -12.50
CA LYS A 6 -8.62 -1.07 -13.04
C LYS A 6 -8.59 -2.57 -13.15
N ALA A 7 -7.48 -3.16 -12.86
CA ALA A 7 -7.37 -4.59 -13.04
C ALA A 7 -8.23 -5.32 -12.02
N THR A 8 -8.91 -6.36 -12.47
CA THR A 8 -9.78 -7.11 -11.60
C THR A 8 -9.03 -8.09 -10.72
N ASN A 9 -7.88 -8.53 -11.16
CA ASN A 9 -7.00 -9.37 -10.36
C ASN A 9 -5.77 -8.60 -9.97
N SER A 10 -5.97 -7.40 -9.53
CA SER A 10 -4.83 -6.56 -9.37
C SER A 10 -4.02 -6.94 -8.17
N GLN A 11 -2.76 -7.04 -8.44
CA GLN A 11 -1.75 -7.08 -7.44
C GLN A 11 -0.94 -5.82 -7.63
N THR A 12 -1.01 -4.94 -6.66
CA THR A 12 -0.32 -3.66 -6.76
C THR A 12 0.99 -3.75 -6.01
N ILE A 13 2.06 -3.32 -6.65
CA ILE A 13 3.38 -3.32 -6.04
C ILE A 13 3.89 -1.88 -6.03
N ILE A 14 4.26 -1.42 -4.86
CA ILE A 14 4.87 -0.11 -4.71
C ILE A 14 6.37 -0.33 -4.48
N ALA A 15 7.15 0.06 -5.46
CA ALA A 15 8.59 -0.18 -5.44
C ALA A 15 9.28 0.67 -4.37
N GLU A 16 10.48 0.29 -4.00
CA GLU A 16 11.16 0.93 -2.89
C GLU A 16 11.65 2.35 -3.19
N ASP A 17 11.69 2.72 -4.46
CA ASP A 17 12.05 4.09 -4.81
C ASP A 17 10.82 4.98 -5.00
N VAL A 18 9.66 4.50 -4.63
CA VAL A 18 8.42 5.25 -4.73
C VAL A 18 8.07 5.85 -3.39
N ALA A 19 7.75 7.13 -3.38
CA ALA A 19 7.24 7.80 -2.21
C ALA A 19 5.88 8.40 -2.56
N ILE A 20 4.88 8.09 -1.77
CA ILE A 20 3.51 8.56 -2.00
C ILE A 20 3.10 9.44 -0.84
N ASP A 21 2.56 10.60 -1.19
CA ASP A 21 2.06 11.53 -0.21
C ASP A 21 0.58 11.76 -0.49
N GLY A 22 -0.26 11.40 0.47
CA GLY A 22 -1.69 11.56 0.33
C GLY A 22 -2.43 10.25 0.55
N ASN A 23 -3.63 10.15 0.00
CA ASN A 23 -4.46 8.99 0.17
C ASN A 23 -4.29 8.00 -0.97
N VAL A 24 -4.20 6.75 -0.61
CA VAL A 24 -4.08 5.66 -1.59
C VAL A 24 -5.30 4.77 -1.42
N LEU A 25 -6.03 4.60 -2.51
CA LEU A 25 -7.20 3.74 -2.51
C LEU A 25 -6.99 2.66 -3.57
N LEU A 26 -7.03 1.42 -3.14
CA LEU A 26 -6.71 0.30 -3.99
C LEU A 26 -7.73 -0.81 -3.82
N ASN A 27 -7.77 -1.71 -4.78
CA ASN A 27 -8.57 -2.92 -4.70
C ASN A 27 -7.63 -4.11 -4.82
N GLY A 28 -7.88 -5.13 -4.01
CA GLY A 28 -7.12 -6.35 -4.07
C GLY A 28 -5.86 -6.31 -3.24
N ASN A 29 -4.88 -7.11 -3.61
CA ASN A 29 -3.66 -7.25 -2.83
C ASN A 29 -2.65 -6.17 -3.16
N VAL A 30 -1.96 -5.70 -2.14
CA VAL A 30 -0.95 -4.65 -2.27
C VAL A 30 0.31 -5.08 -1.57
N THR A 31 1.43 -4.94 -2.26
CA THR A 31 2.75 -5.15 -1.65
C THR A 31 3.50 -3.83 -1.67
N ILE A 32 3.99 -3.40 -0.53
CA ILE A 32 4.61 -2.10 -0.40
C ILE A 32 6.06 -2.26 0.00
N TYR A 33 6.95 -1.82 -0.88
CA TYR A 33 8.39 -1.76 -0.61
C TYR A 33 8.85 -0.34 -0.35
N GLY A 34 8.03 0.63 -0.72
CA GLY A 34 8.40 2.03 -0.65
C GLY A 34 7.85 2.74 0.58
N GLU A 35 7.65 4.02 0.44
CA GLU A 35 7.23 4.88 1.54
C GLU A 35 5.89 5.51 1.22
N ILE A 36 4.99 5.51 2.18
CA ILE A 36 3.69 6.14 2.03
C ILE A 36 3.45 7.06 3.22
N LYS A 37 3.11 8.31 2.92
CA LYS A 37 2.70 9.27 3.93
C LYS A 37 1.25 9.60 3.71
N GLY A 38 0.40 9.17 4.63
CA GLY A 38 -1.03 9.40 4.53
C GLY A 38 -1.81 8.13 4.80
N SER A 39 -2.91 7.94 4.09
CA SER A 39 -3.79 6.81 4.32
C SER A 39 -3.72 5.82 3.18
N VAL A 40 -3.76 4.56 3.53
CA VAL A 40 -3.81 3.48 2.55
C VAL A 40 -5.06 2.66 2.84
N LYS A 41 -5.87 2.46 1.82
CA LYS A 41 -7.10 1.70 1.97
C LYS A 41 -7.25 0.72 0.83
N THR A 42 -7.53 -0.52 1.16
CA THR A 42 -7.82 -1.53 0.16
C THR A 42 -8.83 -2.51 0.74
N ASP A 43 -9.55 -3.19 -0.14
CA ASP A 43 -10.49 -4.22 0.30
C ASP A 43 -9.85 -5.61 0.31
N GLY A 44 -8.59 -5.71 -0.04
CA GLY A 44 -7.86 -6.96 -0.02
C GLY A 44 -6.83 -6.99 1.07
N ALA A 45 -5.68 -7.59 0.79
CA ALA A 45 -4.60 -7.73 1.74
C ALA A 45 -3.48 -6.75 1.46
N ILE A 46 -2.89 -6.23 2.54
CA ILE A 46 -1.72 -5.38 2.45
C ILE A 46 -0.54 -6.15 3.02
N GLN A 47 0.53 -6.18 2.25
CA GLN A 47 1.78 -6.78 2.68
C GLN A 47 2.87 -5.72 2.64
N LEU A 48 3.40 -5.40 3.80
CA LEU A 48 4.45 -4.40 3.91
C LEU A 48 5.79 -5.10 4.05
N ALA A 49 6.67 -4.86 3.09
CA ALA A 49 7.99 -5.47 3.08
C ALA A 49 8.89 -4.79 4.10
N LYS A 50 10.04 -5.39 4.37
CA LYS A 50 10.97 -4.86 5.36
C LYS A 50 11.42 -3.45 5.05
N SER A 51 11.58 -3.13 3.79
CA SER A 51 11.97 -1.79 3.38
C SER A 51 10.80 -0.83 3.30
N GLY A 52 9.58 -1.32 3.47
CA GLY A 52 8.40 -0.49 3.38
C GLY A 52 8.15 0.32 4.64
N LYS A 53 7.63 1.52 4.45
CA LYS A 53 7.30 2.40 5.55
C LYS A 53 5.98 3.08 5.26
N ILE A 54 5.11 3.12 6.26
CA ILE A 54 3.85 3.83 6.15
C ILE A 54 3.73 4.76 7.33
N TYR A 55 3.52 6.03 7.03
CA TYR A 55 3.30 7.04 8.06
C TYR A 55 1.85 7.49 7.97
N GLY A 56 1.01 6.90 8.78
CA GLY A 56 -0.40 7.25 8.77
C GLY A 56 -1.28 6.03 8.99
N ASP A 57 -2.45 6.03 8.39
CA ASP A 57 -3.45 5.01 8.61
C ASP A 57 -3.43 3.96 7.52
N VAL A 58 -3.68 2.73 7.92
CA VAL A 58 -3.77 1.61 7.00
C VAL A 58 -5.06 0.87 7.29
N GLU A 59 -5.84 0.62 6.24
CA GLU A 59 -7.09 -0.11 6.36
C GLU A 59 -7.17 -1.18 5.29
N ALA A 60 -7.38 -2.40 5.70
CA ALA A 60 -7.45 -3.53 4.79
C ALA A 60 -8.15 -4.70 5.47
N SER A 61 -8.56 -5.67 4.67
CA SER A 61 -9.13 -6.90 5.21
C SER A 61 -8.08 -7.72 5.94
N MET A 62 -6.87 -7.73 5.44
CA MET A 62 -5.76 -8.44 6.06
C MET A 62 -4.50 -7.60 5.93
N ILE A 63 -3.75 -7.52 7.00
CA ILE A 63 -2.53 -6.72 7.01
C ILE A 63 -1.39 -7.59 7.50
N GLN A 64 -0.35 -7.67 6.70
CA GLN A 64 0.90 -8.32 7.09
C GLN A 64 2.00 -7.30 7.07
N ILE A 65 2.64 -7.12 8.20
CA ILE A 65 3.63 -6.06 8.35
C ILE A 65 4.98 -6.68 8.69
N ASN A 66 5.92 -6.50 7.78
CA ASN A 66 7.31 -6.85 8.02
C ASN A 66 8.20 -5.61 8.08
N GLY A 67 7.62 -4.46 7.83
CA GLY A 67 8.32 -3.19 7.83
C GLY A 67 7.89 -2.31 9.00
N TYR A 68 7.75 -1.04 8.72
CA TYR A 68 7.51 -0.03 9.74
C TYR A 68 6.25 0.77 9.41
N ILE A 69 5.43 0.96 10.40
CA ILE A 69 4.26 1.83 10.29
C ILE A 69 4.33 2.93 11.32
#